data_70ffc9dcfc6ab93a7e223f4bed0cae63
#
_entry.id   70ffc9dcfc6ab93a7e223f4bed0cae63
#
_cell.length_a   1.000
_cell.length_b   1.000
_cell.length_c   1.000
_cell.angle_alpha   90.00
_cell.angle_beta   90.00
_cell.angle_gamma   90.00
#
_symmetry.space_group_name_H-M   'P 1'
#
loop_
_entity.id
_entity.type
_entity.pdbx_description
1 polymer ?
#
loop_
_entity_poly.entity_id
_entity_poly.type
_entity_poly.pdbx_seq_one_letter_code
_entity_poly.pdbx_strand_id
1 'polypeptide(L)'
;NLNSKVRHDMKVEVSQDLYIFGNAPSNVQPNYLTCDHPITYDEQNPGMAFGCYLHIENTGGEVTALKDELKVKNADEVLFYLTAEDGYRGYKKRIEKDPEVCIAQCRKSLEILKNRDYESLKQEHIIDYKSVYKDVRLELEKEESDMPLDQRLAEFRNGKQDLGLLCLFFHYNRYLMVASSRKGSQPANLQGIWNESIRPVWSSNWTVNINTEMNYWMNGSCNLLDSYLPFVEFVSELSAAVKENIHKGQPGICESHRTYVLCS
;
A
#
# COMPACT_ATOMS: atom_id res chain seq x y z
N ASN A 1 12.18 -4.14 14.24
CA ASN A 1 12.95 -3.06 13.61
C ASN A 1 12.07 -2.29 12.66
N LEU A 2 11.98 -0.98 12.82
CA LEU A 2 11.41 -0.08 11.84
C LEU A 2 12.53 0.26 10.85
N ASN A 3 12.31 0.01 9.55
CA ASN A 3 13.32 0.21 8.52
C ASN A 3 12.68 0.46 7.15
N SER A 4 13.41 1.09 6.24
CA SER A 4 13.00 1.31 4.86
C SER A 4 14.15 1.02 3.90
N LYS A 5 13.84 0.54 2.69
CA LYS A 5 14.81 0.39 1.60
C LYS A 5 15.16 1.75 0.96
N VAL A 6 14.30 2.73 1.11
CA VAL A 6 14.54 4.11 0.67
C VAL A 6 15.44 4.81 1.70
N ARG A 7 16.26 5.77 1.26
CA ARG A 7 17.06 6.60 2.17
C ARG A 7 16.17 7.29 3.19
N HIS A 8 16.52 7.19 4.45
CA HIS A 8 15.74 7.75 5.55
C HIS A 8 16.63 8.10 6.74
N ASP A 9 16.14 9.02 7.54
CA ASP A 9 16.61 9.28 8.89
C ASP A 9 15.69 8.62 9.91
N MET A 10 16.22 8.31 11.08
CA MET A 10 15.51 7.73 12.20
C MET A 10 15.73 8.56 13.45
N LYS A 11 14.66 8.81 14.19
CA LYS A 11 14.73 9.52 15.48
C LYS A 11 13.87 8.83 16.52
N VAL A 12 14.39 8.78 17.74
CA VAL A 12 13.63 8.49 18.96
C VAL A 12 13.29 9.83 19.60
N GLU A 13 12.00 10.12 19.80
CA GLU A 13 11.56 11.43 20.26
C GLU A 13 11.38 11.48 21.78
N VAL A 14 10.68 10.50 22.33
CA VAL A 14 10.47 10.30 23.76
C VAL A 14 10.57 8.81 24.05
N SER A 15 10.49 8.42 25.32
CA SER A 15 10.75 7.04 25.73
C SER A 15 9.92 5.95 25.04
N GLN A 16 8.89 6.30 24.28
CA GLN A 16 7.96 5.36 23.66
C GLN A 16 7.72 5.62 22.16
N ASP A 17 8.32 6.65 21.59
CA ASP A 17 8.08 7.09 20.22
C ASP A 17 9.33 6.98 19.34
N LEU A 18 9.18 6.33 18.19
CA LEU A 18 10.22 6.17 17.18
C LEU A 18 9.63 6.53 15.81
N TYR A 19 10.34 7.32 15.02
CA TYR A 19 9.90 7.59 13.67
C TYR A 19 11.03 7.56 12.65
N ILE A 20 10.69 7.20 11.43
CA ILE A 20 11.55 7.30 10.26
C ILE A 20 10.91 8.25 9.24
N PHE A 21 11.76 8.97 8.52
CA PHE A 21 11.32 9.94 7.54
C PHE A 21 12.38 10.14 6.46
N GLY A 22 11.98 10.62 5.31
CA GLY A 22 12.91 10.87 4.21
C GLY A 22 12.19 11.22 2.92
N ASN A 23 12.95 11.14 1.84
CA ASN A 23 12.42 11.35 0.50
C ASN A 23 12.65 10.12 -0.37
N ALA A 24 11.65 9.78 -1.15
CA ALA A 24 11.80 8.82 -2.24
C ALA A 24 12.91 9.30 -3.21
N PRO A 25 13.48 8.41 -4.02
CA PRO A 25 14.41 8.83 -5.08
C PRO A 25 13.77 9.91 -5.96
N SER A 26 14.56 10.90 -6.38
CA SER A 26 14.12 11.92 -7.35
C SER A 26 13.85 11.35 -8.74
N ASN A 27 14.54 10.24 -9.08
CA ASN A 27 14.31 9.50 -10.31
C ASN A 27 14.68 8.03 -10.15
N VAL A 28 13.86 7.14 -10.73
CA VAL A 28 14.09 5.69 -10.80
C VAL A 28 13.89 5.24 -12.25
N GLN A 29 14.94 4.75 -12.87
CA GLN A 29 14.87 4.19 -14.22
C GLN A 29 14.14 2.85 -14.21
N PRO A 30 13.28 2.55 -15.20
CA PRO A 30 12.61 1.26 -15.31
C PRO A 30 13.57 0.08 -15.21
N ASN A 31 13.11 -1.02 -14.61
CA ASN A 31 13.95 -2.19 -14.32
C ASN A 31 14.52 -2.89 -15.59
N TYR A 32 13.87 -2.73 -16.73
CA TYR A 32 14.28 -3.30 -18.01
C TYR A 32 15.35 -2.45 -18.75
N LEU A 33 15.68 -1.26 -18.26
CA LEU A 33 16.76 -0.43 -18.82
C LEU A 33 18.07 -0.73 -18.11
N THR A 34 19.11 -1.03 -18.87
CA THR A 34 20.49 -1.14 -18.35
C THR A 34 21.10 0.25 -18.31
N CYS A 35 21.48 0.71 -17.12
CA CYS A 35 22.13 2.00 -16.90
C CYS A 35 22.96 1.97 -15.61
N ASP A 36 24.01 2.79 -15.55
CA ASP A 36 24.98 2.77 -14.44
C ASP A 36 24.40 3.29 -13.13
N HIS A 37 23.49 4.27 -13.19
CA HIS A 37 22.87 4.91 -12.03
C HIS A 37 21.34 4.89 -12.14
N PRO A 38 20.69 3.73 -11.94
CA PRO A 38 19.25 3.59 -12.14
C PRO A 38 18.40 4.31 -11.08
N ILE A 39 18.98 4.64 -9.93
CA ILE A 39 18.31 5.29 -8.81
C ILE A 39 19.13 6.53 -8.44
N THR A 40 18.49 7.70 -8.50
CA THR A 40 19.14 8.97 -8.17
C THR A 40 18.38 9.71 -7.08
N TYR A 41 19.14 10.40 -6.23
CA TYR A 41 18.66 11.29 -5.18
C TYR A 41 19.26 12.67 -5.43
N ASP A 42 18.41 13.64 -5.74
CA ASP A 42 18.79 15.03 -5.94
C ASP A 42 18.41 15.83 -4.68
N GLU A 43 19.39 16.33 -3.96
CA GLU A 43 19.17 17.09 -2.72
C GLU A 43 18.55 18.48 -2.98
N GLN A 44 18.75 19.05 -4.17
CA GLN A 44 18.15 20.35 -4.54
C GLN A 44 16.71 20.18 -5.02
N ASN A 45 16.38 19.01 -5.55
CA ASN A 45 15.04 18.67 -6.01
C ASN A 45 14.66 17.25 -5.56
N PRO A 46 14.47 17.03 -4.26
CA PRO A 46 14.18 15.71 -3.73
C PRO A 46 12.86 15.14 -4.29
N GLY A 47 12.76 13.83 -4.26
CA GLY A 47 11.53 13.13 -4.55
C GLY A 47 10.45 13.36 -3.48
N MET A 48 9.36 12.63 -3.57
CA MET A 48 8.22 12.71 -2.64
C MET A 48 8.67 12.38 -1.21
N ALA A 49 8.23 13.20 -0.26
CA ALA A 49 8.46 12.95 1.16
C ALA A 49 7.66 11.76 1.67
N PHE A 50 8.14 11.14 2.73
CA PHE A 50 7.41 10.14 3.51
C PHE A 50 7.77 10.21 4.98
N GLY A 51 6.86 9.71 5.82
CA GLY A 51 7.07 9.54 7.23
C GLY A 51 6.35 8.29 7.75
N CYS A 52 6.93 7.66 8.77
CA CYS A 52 6.31 6.57 9.49
C CYS A 52 6.61 6.75 10.99
N TYR A 53 5.58 6.65 11.81
CA TYR A 53 5.65 6.91 13.25
C TYR A 53 5.16 5.69 14.02
N LEU A 54 5.96 5.22 14.95
CA LEU A 54 5.69 4.10 15.84
C LEU A 54 5.59 4.60 17.27
N HIS A 55 4.48 4.31 17.94
CA HIS A 55 4.30 4.48 19.37
C HIS A 55 4.16 3.11 20.04
N ILE A 56 4.73 2.97 21.22
CA ILE A 56 4.69 1.74 22.02
C ILE A 56 4.03 2.01 23.36
N GLU A 57 3.00 1.22 23.67
CA GLU A 57 2.43 1.12 25.01
C GLU A 57 2.77 -0.25 25.61
N ASN A 58 3.05 -0.33 26.89
CA ASN A 58 3.37 -1.58 27.56
C ASN A 58 2.65 -1.72 28.90
N THR A 59 2.28 -2.95 29.24
CA THR A 59 1.82 -3.34 30.57
C THR A 59 2.95 -4.14 31.22
N GLY A 60 3.37 -3.72 32.41
CA GLY A 60 4.55 -4.29 33.06
C GLY A 60 5.87 -3.91 32.37
N GLY A 61 6.98 -4.24 32.97
CA GLY A 61 8.30 -3.98 32.41
C GLY A 61 8.65 -2.52 32.19
N GLU A 62 9.59 -2.27 31.29
CA GLU A 62 10.08 -0.92 30.96
C GLU A 62 10.36 -0.76 29.46
N VAL A 63 10.16 0.45 28.94
CA VAL A 63 10.61 0.88 27.62
C VAL A 63 11.74 1.88 27.79
N THR A 64 12.87 1.61 27.16
CA THR A 64 14.06 2.47 27.19
C THR A 64 14.35 3.00 25.80
N ALA A 65 14.43 4.31 25.66
CA ALA A 65 14.86 4.97 24.44
C ALA A 65 16.40 4.96 24.37
N LEU A 66 16.92 4.50 23.25
CA LEU A 66 18.31 4.63 22.84
C LEU A 66 18.37 5.56 21.63
N LYS A 67 19.59 5.82 21.12
CA LYS A 67 19.74 6.79 20.02
C LYS A 67 18.83 6.50 18.83
N ASP A 68 18.78 5.24 18.36
CA ASP A 68 18.09 4.83 17.15
C ASP A 68 17.20 3.58 17.39
N GLU A 69 16.85 3.28 18.63
CA GLU A 69 16.01 2.14 18.99
C GLU A 69 15.19 2.36 20.25
N LEU A 70 14.05 1.69 20.31
CA LEU A 70 13.29 1.50 21.54
C LEU A 70 13.48 0.07 22.01
N LYS A 71 13.85 -0.09 23.27
CA LYS A 71 14.07 -1.40 23.89
C LYS A 71 13.03 -1.66 24.96
N VAL A 72 12.25 -2.72 24.77
CA VAL A 72 11.25 -3.18 25.73
C VAL A 72 11.82 -4.36 26.50
N LYS A 73 11.69 -4.36 27.84
CA LYS A 73 12.12 -5.46 28.70
C LYS A 73 11.06 -5.83 29.71
N ASN A 74 10.90 -7.13 29.92
CA ASN A 74 10.03 -7.72 30.93
C ASN A 74 8.59 -7.23 30.91
N ALA A 75 8.08 -6.81 29.75
CA ALA A 75 6.70 -6.44 29.58
C ALA A 75 5.81 -7.70 29.49
N ASP A 76 4.66 -7.67 30.15
CA ASP A 76 3.64 -8.72 30.04
C ASP A 76 2.86 -8.57 28.72
N GLU A 77 2.66 -7.31 28.30
CA GLU A 77 1.96 -6.98 27.04
C GLU A 77 2.62 -5.75 26.41
N VAL A 78 2.64 -5.72 25.07
CA VAL A 78 3.14 -4.58 24.28
C VAL A 78 2.20 -4.31 23.15
N LEU A 79 1.72 -3.07 23.05
CA LEU A 79 0.86 -2.59 21.98
C LEU A 79 1.66 -1.61 21.10
N PHE A 80 1.60 -1.84 19.79
CA PHE A 80 2.27 -1.02 18.79
C PHE A 80 1.22 -0.25 17.98
N TYR A 81 1.33 1.08 17.98
CA TYR A 81 0.57 1.95 17.08
C TYR A 81 1.51 2.43 15.98
N LEU A 82 1.17 2.12 14.74
CA LEU A 82 1.96 2.50 13.58
C LEU A 82 1.11 3.39 12.66
N THR A 83 1.64 4.56 12.32
CA THR A 83 1.06 5.46 11.32
C THR A 83 2.09 5.75 10.23
N ALA A 84 1.63 5.91 8.99
CA ALA A 84 2.50 6.23 7.87
C ALA A 84 1.80 7.21 6.94
N GLU A 85 2.56 8.16 6.39
CA GLU A 85 2.09 9.19 5.48
C GLU A 85 3.11 9.42 4.38
N ASP A 86 2.62 9.80 3.21
CA ASP A 86 3.44 10.19 2.07
C ASP A 86 3.11 11.61 1.60
N GLY A 87 3.90 12.09 0.65
CA GLY A 87 3.77 13.41 0.07
C GLY A 87 2.81 13.51 -1.10
N TYR A 88 2.07 12.47 -1.46
CA TYR A 88 1.11 12.53 -2.55
C TYR A 88 -0.09 13.41 -2.18
N ARG A 89 -0.47 14.32 -3.09
CA ARG A 89 -1.57 15.28 -2.85
C ARG A 89 -2.60 15.30 -3.99
N GLY A 90 -2.55 14.30 -4.86
CA GLY A 90 -3.39 14.19 -6.05
C GLY A 90 -2.67 14.67 -7.33
N TYR A 91 -3.08 14.17 -8.49
CA TYR A 91 -2.38 14.37 -9.77
C TYR A 91 -2.26 15.83 -10.22
N LYS A 92 -3.16 16.72 -9.76
CA LYS A 92 -3.13 18.17 -10.08
C LYS A 92 -2.26 18.99 -9.13
N LYS A 93 -1.82 18.41 -8.04
CA LYS A 93 -1.06 19.12 -7.01
C LYS A 93 0.41 18.73 -7.07
N ARG A 94 1.27 19.64 -6.64
CA ARG A 94 2.68 19.28 -6.43
C ARG A 94 2.79 18.30 -5.26
N ILE A 95 3.69 17.35 -5.39
CA ILE A 95 4.05 16.46 -4.30
C ILE A 95 4.65 17.27 -3.15
N GLU A 96 4.37 16.81 -1.91
CA GLU A 96 5.05 17.32 -0.73
C GLU A 96 6.48 16.76 -0.69
N LYS A 97 7.44 17.61 -0.41
CA LYS A 97 8.86 17.26 -0.38
C LYS A 97 9.50 17.43 0.99
N ASP A 98 8.79 18.06 1.92
CA ASP A 98 9.22 18.21 3.30
C ASP A 98 8.76 17.03 4.16
N PRO A 99 9.67 16.16 4.63
CA PRO A 99 9.30 15.02 5.46
C PRO A 99 8.67 15.41 6.80
N GLU A 100 8.96 16.59 7.34
CA GLU A 100 8.37 17.04 8.61
C GLU A 100 6.85 17.22 8.49
N VAL A 101 6.34 17.58 7.31
CA VAL A 101 4.90 17.65 7.04
C VAL A 101 4.25 16.26 7.15
N CYS A 102 4.91 15.23 6.62
CA CYS A 102 4.42 13.84 6.73
C CYS A 102 4.46 13.36 8.18
N ILE A 103 5.52 13.64 8.93
CA ILE A 103 5.63 13.29 10.36
C ILE A 103 4.57 14.01 11.20
N ALA A 104 4.34 15.30 10.93
CA ALA A 104 3.29 16.04 11.63
C ALA A 104 1.89 15.41 11.41
N GLN A 105 1.62 14.93 10.19
CA GLN A 105 0.37 14.22 9.89
C GLN A 105 0.32 12.84 10.58
N CYS A 106 1.41 12.09 10.60
CA CYS A 106 1.50 10.84 11.36
C CYS A 106 1.18 11.05 12.84
N ARG A 107 1.75 12.09 13.47
CA ARG A 107 1.46 12.44 14.87
C ARG A 107 -0.03 12.72 15.10
N LYS A 108 -0.63 13.52 14.20
CA LYS A 108 -2.06 13.82 14.31
C LYS A 108 -2.92 12.57 14.23
N SER A 109 -2.59 11.63 13.33
CA SER A 109 -3.27 10.34 13.24
C SER A 109 -3.07 9.50 14.50
N LEU A 110 -1.86 9.49 15.05
CA LEU A 110 -1.54 8.78 16.28
C LEU A 110 -2.31 9.30 17.50
N GLU A 111 -2.46 10.62 17.66
CA GLU A 111 -3.23 11.21 18.76
C GLU A 111 -4.70 10.73 18.80
N ILE A 112 -5.26 10.44 17.63
CA ILE A 112 -6.61 9.85 17.53
C ILE A 112 -6.61 8.41 18.03
N LEU A 113 -5.54 7.65 17.78
CA LEU A 113 -5.40 6.24 18.16
C LEU A 113 -5.11 6.05 19.65
N LYS A 114 -4.24 6.85 20.24
CA LYS A 114 -3.82 6.75 21.66
C LYS A 114 -4.98 6.84 22.66
N ASN A 115 -6.12 7.42 22.28
CA ASN A 115 -7.30 7.51 23.12
C ASN A 115 -8.29 6.38 22.92
N ARG A 116 -7.89 5.32 22.21
CA ARG A 116 -8.77 4.22 21.82
C ARG A 116 -8.23 2.90 22.34
N ASP A 117 -9.06 2.09 22.95
CA ASP A 117 -8.70 0.74 23.34
C ASP A 117 -8.63 -0.20 22.13
N TYR A 118 -7.79 -1.22 22.24
CA TYR A 118 -7.55 -2.19 21.17
C TYR A 118 -8.82 -2.89 20.67
N GLU A 119 -9.69 -3.32 21.57
CA GLU A 119 -10.91 -4.06 21.17
C GLU A 119 -11.88 -3.15 20.41
N SER A 120 -11.99 -1.88 20.79
CA SER A 120 -12.78 -0.88 20.06
C SER A 120 -12.25 -0.68 18.65
N LEU A 121 -10.93 -0.49 18.48
CA LEU A 121 -10.30 -0.36 17.17
C LEU A 121 -10.47 -1.61 16.30
N LYS A 122 -10.33 -2.79 16.90
CA LYS A 122 -10.55 -4.07 16.23
C LYS A 122 -11.99 -4.23 15.76
N GLN A 123 -12.97 -3.89 16.59
CA GLN A 123 -14.38 -3.97 16.20
C GLN A 123 -14.71 -3.00 15.07
N GLU A 124 -14.23 -1.77 15.12
CA GLU A 124 -14.41 -0.81 14.04
C GLU A 124 -13.76 -1.30 12.73
N HIS A 125 -12.55 -1.84 12.79
CA HIS A 125 -11.90 -2.44 11.63
C HIS A 125 -12.73 -3.58 11.03
N ILE A 126 -13.29 -4.47 11.88
CA ILE A 126 -14.13 -5.57 11.42
C ILE A 126 -15.41 -5.06 10.76
N ILE A 127 -16.05 -4.05 11.34
CA ILE A 127 -17.28 -3.45 10.80
C ILE A 127 -16.97 -2.78 9.45
N ASP A 128 -15.93 -1.94 9.39
CA ASP A 128 -15.51 -1.28 8.16
C ASP A 128 -15.17 -2.29 7.06
N TYR A 129 -14.34 -3.29 7.38
CA TYR A 129 -13.97 -4.31 6.41
C TYR A 129 -15.18 -5.08 5.89
N LYS A 130 -16.07 -5.53 6.75
CA LYS A 130 -17.30 -6.25 6.37
C LYS A 130 -18.22 -5.41 5.50
N SER A 131 -18.28 -4.09 5.71
CA SER A 131 -19.11 -3.19 4.91
C SER A 131 -18.72 -3.16 3.44
N VAL A 132 -17.42 -3.33 3.13
CA VAL A 132 -16.88 -3.35 1.76
C VAL A 132 -16.77 -4.79 1.23
N TYR A 133 -16.32 -5.73 2.05
CA TYR A 133 -16.17 -7.14 1.64
C TYR A 133 -17.50 -7.79 1.33
N LYS A 134 -18.57 -7.46 2.04
CA LYS A 134 -19.94 -7.95 1.91
C LYS A 134 -20.07 -9.48 2.05
N ASP A 135 -21.28 -9.98 2.01
CA ASP A 135 -21.58 -11.40 2.19
C ASP A 135 -21.54 -12.16 0.84
N VAL A 136 -20.38 -12.25 0.24
CA VAL A 136 -20.18 -13.10 -0.94
C VAL A 136 -19.36 -14.33 -0.53
N ARG A 137 -19.93 -15.50 -0.73
CA ARG A 137 -19.33 -16.78 -0.35
C ARG A 137 -19.32 -17.73 -1.53
N LEU A 138 -18.17 -18.33 -1.80
CA LEU A 138 -18.01 -19.45 -2.71
C LEU A 138 -17.75 -20.71 -1.89
N GLU A 139 -18.62 -21.69 -2.01
CA GLU A 139 -18.46 -23.04 -1.46
C GLU A 139 -18.60 -24.04 -2.61
N LEU A 140 -17.58 -24.83 -2.86
CA LEU A 140 -17.60 -25.89 -3.87
C LEU A 140 -17.80 -27.27 -3.23
N GLU A 141 -17.15 -27.48 -2.08
CA GLU A 141 -17.34 -28.65 -1.19
C GLU A 141 -17.05 -28.26 0.25
N LYS A 142 -17.61 -29.03 1.18
CA LYS A 142 -17.39 -28.84 2.60
C LYS A 142 -16.14 -29.66 3.01
N GLU A 143 -14.98 -29.20 2.56
CA GLU A 143 -13.71 -29.83 2.90
C GLU A 143 -12.92 -28.93 3.84
N GLU A 144 -12.89 -29.31 5.11
CA GLU A 144 -11.98 -28.71 6.09
C GLU A 144 -10.67 -29.50 6.02
N SER A 145 -9.60 -28.86 5.59
CA SER A 145 -8.26 -29.46 5.60
C SER A 145 -7.43 -28.82 6.71
N ASP A 146 -6.96 -29.62 7.65
CA ASP A 146 -6.00 -29.20 8.68
C ASP A 146 -4.57 -29.07 8.13
N MET A 147 -4.36 -29.41 6.86
CA MET A 147 -3.05 -29.35 6.23
C MET A 147 -2.61 -27.88 6.02
N PRO A 148 -1.37 -27.53 6.36
CA PRO A 148 -0.80 -26.23 6.08
C PRO A 148 -0.87 -25.84 4.60
N LEU A 149 -1.06 -24.54 4.33
CA LEU A 149 -1.32 -24.03 2.97
C LEU A 149 -0.19 -24.34 1.98
N ASP A 150 1.07 -24.29 2.38
CA ASP A 150 2.24 -24.64 1.57
C ASP A 150 2.22 -26.10 1.13
N GLN A 151 1.81 -27.02 2.01
CA GLN A 151 1.66 -28.42 1.70
C GLN A 151 0.46 -28.67 0.77
N ARG A 152 -0.69 -28.01 1.01
CA ARG A 152 -1.86 -28.06 0.10
C ARG A 152 -1.49 -27.60 -1.31
N LEU A 153 -0.73 -26.49 -1.43
CA LEU A 153 -0.24 -25.99 -2.72
C LEU A 153 0.70 -26.98 -3.41
N ALA A 154 1.60 -27.64 -2.66
CA ALA A 154 2.49 -28.65 -3.21
C ALA A 154 1.71 -29.88 -3.75
N GLU A 155 0.73 -30.38 -3.00
CA GLU A 155 -0.12 -31.48 -3.42
C GLU A 155 -0.98 -31.13 -4.64
N PHE A 156 -1.55 -29.91 -4.67
CA PHE A 156 -2.32 -29.41 -5.80
C PHE A 156 -1.47 -29.34 -7.08
N ARG A 157 -0.22 -28.87 -6.98
CA ARG A 157 0.75 -28.88 -8.10
C ARG A 157 1.06 -30.29 -8.59
N ASN A 158 0.99 -31.28 -7.72
CA ASN A 158 1.18 -32.71 -8.04
C ASN A 158 -0.10 -33.38 -8.58
N GLY A 159 -1.17 -32.62 -8.83
CA GLY A 159 -2.41 -33.09 -9.46
C GLY A 159 -3.49 -33.53 -8.48
N LYS A 160 -3.32 -33.36 -7.16
CA LYS A 160 -4.39 -33.61 -6.19
C LYS A 160 -5.45 -32.53 -6.31
N GLN A 161 -6.71 -32.93 -6.39
CA GLN A 161 -7.82 -31.97 -6.33
C GLN A 161 -7.99 -31.43 -4.91
N ASP A 162 -8.21 -30.12 -4.80
CA ASP A 162 -8.49 -29.44 -3.53
C ASP A 162 -9.46 -28.27 -3.81
N LEU A 163 -10.75 -28.53 -3.69
CA LEU A 163 -11.80 -27.54 -3.94
C LEU A 163 -11.84 -26.47 -2.85
N GLY A 164 -11.48 -26.81 -1.61
CA GLY A 164 -11.32 -25.85 -0.53
C GLY A 164 -10.19 -24.85 -0.80
N LEU A 165 -9.10 -25.27 -1.43
CA LEU A 165 -8.02 -24.38 -1.86
C LEU A 165 -8.49 -23.40 -2.94
N LEU A 166 -9.36 -23.83 -3.87
CA LEU A 166 -9.95 -22.95 -4.88
C LEU A 166 -10.89 -21.90 -4.25
N CYS A 167 -11.68 -22.31 -3.26
CA CYS A 167 -12.52 -21.38 -2.49
C CYS A 167 -11.66 -20.38 -1.73
N LEU A 168 -10.60 -20.83 -1.07
CA LEU A 168 -9.65 -19.95 -0.40
C LEU A 168 -9.01 -18.94 -1.38
N PHE A 169 -8.58 -19.39 -2.55
CA PHE A 169 -8.00 -18.54 -3.59
C PHE A 169 -8.98 -17.46 -4.06
N PHE A 170 -10.26 -17.81 -4.27
CA PHE A 170 -11.30 -16.85 -4.61
C PHE A 170 -11.47 -15.78 -3.52
N HIS A 171 -11.61 -16.19 -2.26
CA HIS A 171 -11.80 -15.27 -1.13
C HIS A 171 -10.56 -14.41 -0.87
N TYR A 172 -9.36 -14.98 -1.03
CA TYR A 172 -8.10 -14.26 -0.87
C TYR A 172 -7.93 -13.17 -1.94
N ASN A 173 -8.27 -13.43 -3.21
CA ASN A 173 -8.23 -12.40 -4.24
C ASN A 173 -9.24 -11.27 -3.97
N ARG A 174 -10.44 -11.58 -3.47
CA ARG A 174 -11.38 -10.55 -3.02
C ARG A 174 -10.80 -9.70 -1.88
N TYR A 175 -10.14 -10.34 -0.92
CA TYR A 175 -9.43 -9.64 0.16
C TYR A 175 -8.35 -8.71 -0.40
N LEU A 176 -7.51 -9.17 -1.31
CA LEU A 176 -6.46 -8.35 -1.90
C LEU A 176 -7.02 -7.12 -2.61
N MET A 177 -8.12 -7.26 -3.33
CA MET A 177 -8.79 -6.13 -4.00
C MET A 177 -9.34 -5.13 -2.98
N VAL A 178 -10.05 -5.58 -1.96
CA VAL A 178 -10.57 -4.71 -0.89
C VAL A 178 -9.44 -3.98 -0.15
N ALA A 179 -8.32 -4.65 0.10
CA ALA A 179 -7.19 -4.06 0.82
C ALA A 179 -6.40 -3.04 -0.02
N SER A 180 -6.35 -3.20 -1.36
CA SER A 180 -5.55 -2.37 -2.25
C SER A 180 -6.32 -1.27 -2.99
N SER A 181 -7.65 -1.25 -2.90
CA SER A 181 -8.48 -0.29 -3.64
C SER A 181 -9.67 0.16 -2.80
N ARG A 182 -9.49 1.24 -2.07
CA ARG A 182 -10.48 1.84 -1.18
C ARG A 182 -10.89 3.22 -1.68
N LYS A 183 -12.14 3.59 -1.44
CA LYS A 183 -12.64 4.95 -1.75
C LYS A 183 -11.70 6.01 -1.16
N GLY A 184 -11.27 6.96 -2.00
CA GLY A 184 -10.33 8.03 -1.63
C GLY A 184 -8.86 7.66 -1.73
N SER A 185 -8.53 6.41 -2.10
CA SER A 185 -7.16 5.98 -2.44
C SER A 185 -6.92 5.98 -3.96
N GLN A 186 -5.67 5.77 -4.36
CA GLN A 186 -5.35 5.43 -5.74
C GLN A 186 -5.82 4.00 -6.06
N PRO A 187 -6.08 3.65 -7.33
CA PRO A 187 -6.40 2.28 -7.70
C PRO A 187 -5.23 1.34 -7.47
N ALA A 188 -5.51 0.05 -7.33
CA ALA A 188 -4.48 -0.99 -7.30
C ALA A 188 -3.59 -0.92 -8.54
N ASN A 189 -2.27 -0.84 -8.34
CA ASN A 189 -1.29 -0.91 -9.43
C ASN A 189 -0.99 -2.37 -9.84
N LEU A 190 0.06 -2.61 -10.66
CA LEU A 190 0.43 -3.97 -11.09
C LEU A 190 0.70 -4.94 -9.93
N GLN A 191 1.08 -4.45 -8.76
CA GLN A 191 1.35 -5.23 -7.55
C GLN A 191 0.34 -4.96 -6.43
N GLY A 192 -0.81 -4.36 -6.72
CA GLY A 192 -1.76 -3.90 -5.71
C GLY A 192 -1.20 -2.72 -4.93
N ILE A 193 -0.80 -2.97 -3.68
CA ILE A 193 -0.05 -2.05 -2.81
C ILE A 193 1.22 -2.72 -2.24
N TRP A 194 1.48 -3.98 -2.62
CA TRP A 194 2.53 -4.82 -2.03
C TRP A 194 3.81 -4.81 -2.87
N ASN A 195 4.44 -3.65 -2.97
CA ASN A 195 5.75 -3.50 -3.58
C ASN A 195 6.81 -3.22 -2.50
N GLU A 196 7.84 -4.04 -2.45
CA GLU A 196 8.98 -3.85 -1.54
C GLU A 196 10.26 -3.41 -2.25
N SER A 197 10.24 -3.26 -3.58
CA SER A 197 11.42 -2.91 -4.38
C SER A 197 11.41 -1.41 -4.70
N ILE A 198 12.56 -0.75 -4.59
CA ILE A 198 12.72 0.63 -5.09
C ILE A 198 12.62 0.67 -6.62
N ARG A 199 13.00 -0.43 -7.29
CA ARG A 199 12.98 -0.56 -8.75
C ARG A 199 12.19 -1.81 -9.14
N PRO A 200 10.86 -1.78 -8.96
CA PRO A 200 10.02 -2.94 -9.20
C PRO A 200 9.89 -3.28 -10.69
N VAL A 201 9.45 -4.50 -10.97
CA VAL A 201 9.12 -4.94 -12.33
C VAL A 201 8.02 -4.02 -12.89
N TRP A 202 8.24 -3.52 -14.12
CA TRP A 202 7.35 -2.56 -14.78
C TRP A 202 7.02 -1.33 -13.95
N SER A 203 7.96 -0.91 -13.09
CA SER A 203 7.83 0.24 -12.17
C SER A 203 6.63 0.15 -11.22
N SER A 204 5.99 -1.02 -11.08
CA SER A 204 4.73 -1.21 -10.36
C SER A 204 3.64 -0.18 -10.72
N ASN A 205 3.57 0.19 -11.99
CA ASN A 205 2.72 1.27 -12.49
C ASN A 205 1.28 0.85 -12.78
N TRP A 206 0.46 1.79 -13.26
CA TRP A 206 -0.86 1.52 -13.82
C TRP A 206 -0.77 1.37 -15.34
N THR A 207 -0.67 0.13 -15.80
CA THR A 207 -0.62 -0.20 -17.22
C THR A 207 -2.06 -0.28 -17.76
N VAL A 208 -2.50 0.81 -18.38
CA VAL A 208 -3.92 1.01 -18.77
C VAL A 208 -4.27 0.51 -20.16
N ASN A 209 -3.43 -0.32 -20.78
CA ASN A 209 -3.76 -0.96 -22.05
C ASN A 209 -4.43 -2.34 -21.87
N ILE A 210 -4.23 -3.00 -20.72
CA ILE A 210 -4.92 -4.25 -20.35
C ILE A 210 -4.80 -4.60 -18.85
N ASN A 211 -3.62 -4.39 -18.22
CA ASN A 211 -3.36 -4.95 -16.90
C ASN A 211 -4.22 -4.32 -15.80
N THR A 212 -4.39 -3.00 -15.83
CA THR A 212 -5.24 -2.31 -14.85
C THR A 212 -6.69 -2.74 -15.00
N GLU A 213 -7.20 -2.88 -16.22
CA GLU A 213 -8.54 -3.37 -16.51
C GLU A 213 -8.72 -4.81 -15.97
N MET A 214 -7.73 -5.69 -16.21
CA MET A 214 -7.77 -7.07 -15.74
C MET A 214 -7.83 -7.16 -14.21
N ASN A 215 -7.08 -6.31 -13.50
CA ASN A 215 -7.13 -6.26 -12.04
C ASN A 215 -8.57 -6.03 -11.53
N TYR A 216 -9.38 -5.27 -12.25
CA TYR A 216 -10.73 -4.88 -11.86
C TYR A 216 -11.86 -5.70 -12.50
N TRP A 217 -11.59 -6.66 -13.37
CA TRP A 217 -12.64 -7.47 -14.03
C TRP A 217 -13.55 -8.19 -13.05
N MET A 218 -13.01 -8.65 -11.93
CA MET A 218 -13.79 -9.35 -10.91
C MET A 218 -14.73 -8.44 -10.10
N ASN A 219 -14.51 -7.12 -10.09
CA ASN A 219 -15.21 -6.23 -9.16
C ASN A 219 -16.73 -6.22 -9.34
N GLY A 220 -17.21 -6.24 -10.59
CA GLY A 220 -18.64 -6.31 -10.88
C GLY A 220 -19.24 -7.66 -10.48
N SER A 221 -18.69 -8.76 -11.00
CA SER A 221 -19.22 -10.12 -10.81
C SER A 221 -19.06 -10.63 -9.37
N CYS A 222 -18.07 -10.14 -8.62
CA CYS A 222 -17.80 -10.56 -7.25
C CYS A 222 -18.30 -9.57 -6.18
N ASN A 223 -19.23 -8.65 -6.54
CA ASN A 223 -19.83 -7.67 -5.61
C ASN A 223 -18.81 -6.80 -4.87
N LEU A 224 -17.83 -6.25 -5.58
CA LEU A 224 -16.78 -5.37 -5.07
C LEU A 224 -16.85 -3.95 -5.67
N LEU A 225 -18.06 -3.41 -5.85
CA LEU A 225 -18.28 -2.12 -6.51
C LEU A 225 -17.63 -0.96 -5.75
N ASP A 226 -17.59 -1.02 -4.41
CA ASP A 226 -16.92 0.01 -3.61
C ASP A 226 -15.41 0.08 -3.88
N SER A 227 -14.79 -1.08 -4.12
CA SER A 227 -13.37 -1.17 -4.51
C SER A 227 -13.14 -0.81 -5.99
N TYR A 228 -14.21 -0.64 -6.79
CA TYR A 228 -14.12 -0.20 -8.17
C TYR A 228 -14.04 1.33 -8.32
N LEU A 229 -14.50 2.08 -7.31
CA LEU A 229 -14.55 3.54 -7.36
C LEU A 229 -13.19 4.20 -7.63
N PRO A 230 -12.08 3.82 -6.98
CA PRO A 230 -10.77 4.42 -7.27
C PRO A 230 -10.36 4.28 -8.74
N PHE A 231 -10.68 3.16 -9.38
CA PHE A 231 -10.39 2.95 -10.81
C PHE A 231 -11.26 3.86 -11.69
N VAL A 232 -12.54 4.02 -11.39
CA VAL A 232 -13.44 4.91 -12.14
C VAL A 232 -13.00 6.37 -12.02
N GLU A 233 -12.63 6.79 -10.82
CA GLU A 233 -12.09 8.13 -10.57
C GLU A 233 -10.79 8.36 -11.35
N PHE A 234 -9.87 7.41 -11.29
CA PHE A 234 -8.60 7.44 -12.03
C PHE A 234 -8.81 7.56 -13.55
N VAL A 235 -9.72 6.79 -14.15
CA VAL A 235 -10.03 6.87 -15.58
C VAL A 235 -10.62 8.24 -15.93
N SER A 236 -11.47 8.80 -15.07
CA SER A 236 -12.02 10.14 -15.24
C SER A 236 -10.93 11.21 -15.20
N GLU A 237 -10.01 11.11 -14.24
CA GLU A 237 -8.86 12.01 -14.11
C GLU A 237 -7.91 11.91 -15.31
N LEU A 238 -7.61 10.70 -15.76
CA LEU A 238 -6.79 10.44 -16.94
C LEU A 238 -7.42 11.07 -18.19
N SER A 239 -8.73 10.88 -18.39
CA SER A 239 -9.47 11.51 -19.50
C SER A 239 -9.39 13.04 -19.47
N ALA A 240 -9.51 13.64 -18.29
CA ALA A 240 -9.41 15.09 -18.14
C ALA A 240 -7.98 15.60 -18.46
N ALA A 241 -6.95 14.89 -18.00
CA ALA A 241 -5.55 15.23 -18.28
C ALA A 241 -5.22 15.11 -19.77
N VAL A 242 -5.73 14.10 -20.47
CA VAL A 242 -5.57 13.93 -21.92
C VAL A 242 -6.20 15.09 -22.68
N LYS A 243 -7.43 15.47 -22.37
CA LYS A 243 -8.11 16.61 -22.99
C LYS A 243 -7.34 17.92 -22.83
N GLU A 244 -6.80 18.15 -21.62
CA GLU A 244 -6.00 19.35 -21.34
C GLU A 244 -4.71 19.38 -22.17
N ASN A 245 -4.03 18.25 -22.33
CA ASN A 245 -2.80 18.15 -23.14
C ASN A 245 -3.07 18.35 -24.64
N ILE A 246 -4.15 17.80 -25.16
CA ILE A 246 -4.57 18.01 -26.55
C ILE A 246 -4.82 19.49 -26.81
N HIS A 247 -5.51 20.19 -25.92
CA HIS A 247 -5.75 21.63 -26.07
C HIS A 247 -4.47 22.48 -26.02
N LYS A 248 -3.41 21.99 -25.37
CA LYS A 248 -2.09 22.64 -25.33
C LYS A 248 -1.21 22.29 -26.55
N GLY A 249 -1.72 21.56 -27.54
CA GLY A 249 -0.98 21.13 -28.73
C GLY A 249 0.11 20.08 -28.43
N GLN A 250 0.06 19.44 -27.26
CA GLN A 250 0.92 18.32 -26.92
C GLN A 250 0.34 17.03 -27.50
N PRO A 251 1.18 16.07 -27.99
CA PRO A 251 0.66 14.82 -28.53
C PRO A 251 -0.21 14.13 -27.46
N GLY A 252 -1.43 13.80 -27.88
CA GLY A 252 -2.35 13.04 -27.03
C GLY A 252 -1.77 11.66 -26.71
N ILE A 253 -2.27 11.08 -25.67
CA ILE A 253 -1.88 9.75 -25.17
C ILE A 253 -1.98 8.63 -26.25
N CYS A 254 -2.63 8.86 -27.38
CA CYS A 254 -2.92 7.86 -28.40
C CYS A 254 -1.85 7.63 -29.47
N GLU A 255 -0.79 8.42 -29.57
CA GLU A 255 0.11 8.36 -30.73
C GLU A 255 1.36 7.51 -30.58
N SER A 256 1.60 6.90 -29.45
CA SER A 256 2.72 5.97 -29.32
C SER A 256 2.30 4.73 -28.54
N HIS A 257 2.74 3.57 -29.00
CA HIS A 257 2.74 2.29 -28.26
C HIS A 257 3.53 2.37 -26.93
N ARG A 258 3.62 3.56 -26.33
CA ARG A 258 4.27 3.81 -25.07
C ARG A 258 3.24 3.66 -23.95
N THR A 259 3.43 2.64 -23.17
CA THR A 259 2.77 2.43 -21.90
C THR A 259 2.82 3.72 -21.09
N TYR A 260 1.65 4.31 -20.77
CA TYR A 260 1.61 5.46 -19.89
C TYR A 260 1.90 5.03 -18.49
N VAL A 261 3.04 5.44 -18.01
CA VAL A 261 3.51 5.23 -16.66
C VAL A 261 3.16 6.48 -15.87
N LEU A 262 2.10 6.43 -15.09
CA LEU A 262 1.93 7.35 -13.98
C LEU A 262 2.73 6.75 -12.82
N CYS A 263 3.96 7.23 -12.61
CA CYS A 263 4.73 6.90 -11.43
C CYS A 263 4.12 7.67 -10.25
N SER A 264 3.62 6.95 -9.25
CA SER A 264 3.30 7.48 -7.93
C SER A 264 4.57 7.68 -7.12
#